data_7f62100999b3d93853eb314f50135f5e
#
_entry.id   7f62100999b3d93853eb314f50135f5e
#
_cell.length_a   1.000
_cell.length_b   1.000
_cell.length_c   1.000
_cell.angle_alpha   90.00
_cell.angle_beta   90.00
_cell.angle_gamma   90.00
#
_symmetry.space_group_name_H-M   'P 1'
#
loop_
_entity.id
_entity.type
_entity.pdbx_description
1 polymer ?
#
loop_
_entity_poly.entity_id
_entity_poly.type
_entity_poly.pdbx_seq_one_letter_code
_entity_poly.pdbx_strand_id
1 'polypeptide(L)'
;MKNKIGVMQGRLLPKYQGRYQAHPIGYWQDEFSIAKEVGLDCIEFILDFNDAEDNPLLKQGGVNEIMAMIKKTGVDVKTVCADYFMEAPLHSKDLMVAEQSQKVIIKLLNNAAKIGVTDVVIPCVDQSSLDGEDAADRFVKQLLPIIKITEKLNINLSLETDLAPKPFVKLLKNFDSNRVTVNYDIGNSAALGFDPIEELDAYGDKISDIHIKDR
;
A
#
# COMPACT_ATOMS: atom_id res chain seq x y z
N MET A 1 -9.37 20.85 4.34
CA MET A 1 -8.12 20.56 3.58
C MET A 1 -8.52 20.07 2.19
N LYS A 2 -7.78 20.41 1.13
CA LYS A 2 -8.02 19.84 -0.20
C LYS A 2 -7.37 18.45 -0.24
N ASN A 3 -8.10 17.45 -0.71
CA ASN A 3 -7.52 16.11 -0.91
C ASN A 3 -6.39 16.20 -1.95
N LYS A 4 -5.33 15.45 -1.72
CA LYS A 4 -4.24 15.33 -2.70
C LYS A 4 -4.66 14.35 -3.80
N ILE A 5 -4.24 14.66 -5.02
CA ILE A 5 -4.45 13.80 -6.18
C ILE A 5 -3.08 13.28 -6.60
N GLY A 6 -2.96 11.97 -6.66
CA GLY A 6 -1.73 11.27 -7.01
C GLY A 6 -1.89 10.31 -8.16
N VAL A 7 -0.78 9.69 -8.51
CA VAL A 7 -0.72 8.61 -9.48
C VAL A 7 0.06 7.43 -8.89
N MET A 8 -0.39 6.23 -9.20
CA MET A 8 0.34 5.00 -8.92
C MET A 8 1.64 4.97 -9.72
N GLN A 9 2.75 4.66 -9.07
CA GLN A 9 4.09 4.62 -9.68
C GLN A 9 4.13 3.73 -10.93
N GLY A 10 4.88 4.18 -11.94
CA GLY A 10 5.03 3.53 -13.24
C GLY A 10 3.98 3.94 -14.28
N ARG A 11 2.89 4.60 -13.87
CA ARG A 11 1.79 4.96 -14.79
C ARG A 11 2.14 6.10 -15.75
N LEU A 12 3.08 6.96 -15.39
CA LEU A 12 3.55 8.06 -16.24
C LEU A 12 4.82 7.72 -17.04
N LEU A 13 5.33 6.51 -16.86
CA LEU A 13 6.58 6.05 -17.45
C LEU A 13 6.35 4.94 -18.49
N PRO A 14 7.33 4.65 -19.35
CA PRO A 14 7.31 3.42 -20.14
C PRO A 14 7.16 2.18 -19.26
N LYS A 15 6.50 1.15 -19.77
CA LYS A 15 6.31 -0.12 -19.06
C LYS A 15 7.64 -0.67 -18.55
N TYR A 16 7.69 -0.98 -17.27
CA TYR A 16 8.81 -1.71 -16.68
C TYR A 16 8.50 -3.22 -16.70
N GLN A 17 9.34 -4.00 -17.35
CA GLN A 17 9.14 -5.45 -17.51
C GLN A 17 7.71 -5.82 -17.99
N GLY A 18 7.15 -5.04 -18.92
CA GLY A 18 5.83 -5.23 -19.49
C GLY A 18 4.65 -4.72 -18.65
N ARG A 19 4.89 -4.19 -17.45
CA ARG A 19 3.87 -3.67 -16.52
C ARG A 19 3.87 -2.14 -16.47
N TYR A 20 2.68 -1.54 -16.33
CA TYR A 20 2.54 -0.11 -16.01
C TYR A 20 2.61 0.16 -14.52
N GLN A 21 2.06 -0.75 -13.71
CA GLN A 21 2.13 -0.66 -12.25
C GLN A 21 3.35 -1.45 -11.79
N ALA A 22 4.42 -0.74 -11.47
CA ALA A 22 5.68 -1.31 -11.03
C ALA A 22 6.63 -0.21 -10.54
N HIS A 23 7.63 -0.60 -9.75
CA HIS A 23 8.77 0.26 -9.45
C HIS A 23 9.81 0.18 -10.58
N PRO A 24 9.97 1.23 -11.43
CA PRO A 24 10.87 1.15 -12.58
C PRO A 24 12.31 1.45 -12.18
N ILE A 25 13.06 0.40 -11.82
CA ILE A 25 14.48 0.50 -11.42
C ILE A 25 15.29 1.20 -12.51
N GLY A 26 16.08 2.19 -12.09
CA GLY A 26 16.99 2.93 -12.96
C GLY A 26 16.41 4.21 -13.59
N TYR A 27 15.08 4.39 -13.60
CA TYR A 27 14.44 5.61 -14.13
C TYR A 27 13.20 6.07 -13.38
N TRP A 28 12.90 5.53 -12.20
CA TRP A 28 11.76 5.93 -11.38
C TRP A 28 11.76 7.43 -11.01
N GLN A 29 12.93 8.07 -10.99
CA GLN A 29 13.07 9.49 -10.68
C GLN A 29 12.40 10.40 -11.73
N ASP A 30 12.32 9.94 -12.98
CA ASP A 30 11.76 10.71 -14.08
C ASP A 30 10.26 10.96 -13.88
N GLU A 31 9.57 10.04 -13.21
CA GLU A 31 8.14 10.15 -12.94
C GLU A 31 7.78 11.39 -12.10
N PHE A 32 8.66 11.79 -11.18
CA PHE A 32 8.44 12.98 -10.36
C PHE A 32 8.37 14.26 -11.20
N SER A 33 9.21 14.36 -12.24
CA SER A 33 9.20 15.51 -13.13
C SER A 33 7.93 15.55 -13.98
N ILE A 34 7.50 14.42 -14.51
CA ILE A 34 6.28 14.30 -15.29
C ILE A 34 5.04 14.55 -14.40
N ALA A 35 4.98 13.99 -13.20
CA ALA A 35 3.90 14.23 -12.26
C ALA A 35 3.74 15.73 -11.94
N LYS A 36 4.86 16.43 -11.75
CA LYS A 36 4.86 17.90 -11.57
C LYS A 36 4.31 18.62 -12.79
N GLU A 37 4.74 18.24 -14.00
CA GLU A 37 4.31 18.89 -15.26
C GLU A 37 2.80 18.75 -15.48
N VAL A 38 2.22 17.59 -15.14
CA VAL A 38 0.78 17.35 -15.27
C VAL A 38 -0.03 17.83 -14.07
N GLY A 39 0.63 18.39 -13.05
CA GLY A 39 -0.02 19.04 -11.91
C GLY A 39 -0.51 18.10 -10.82
N LEU A 40 0.09 16.91 -10.67
CA LEU A 40 -0.22 15.98 -9.59
C LEU A 40 0.45 16.41 -8.28
N ASP A 41 -0.20 16.14 -7.16
CA ASP A 41 0.28 16.46 -5.82
C ASP A 41 1.27 15.42 -5.28
N CYS A 42 1.10 14.14 -5.66
CA CYS A 42 1.91 13.04 -5.13
C CYS A 42 2.00 11.85 -6.10
N ILE A 43 2.95 10.97 -5.78
CA ILE A 43 3.09 9.63 -6.36
C ILE A 43 2.83 8.63 -5.24
N GLU A 44 1.98 7.64 -5.49
CA GLU A 44 1.92 6.43 -4.68
C GLU A 44 3.06 5.52 -5.08
N PHE A 45 4.00 5.33 -4.19
CA PHE A 45 5.20 4.56 -4.46
C PHE A 45 4.91 3.05 -4.40
N ILE A 46 5.56 2.25 -5.24
CA ILE A 46 5.37 0.81 -5.24
C ILE A 46 6.57 0.11 -4.61
N LEU A 47 6.28 -0.88 -3.77
CA LEU A 47 7.24 -1.89 -3.36
C LEU A 47 6.86 -3.22 -4.01
N ASP A 48 7.51 -3.57 -5.12
CA ASP A 48 7.39 -4.88 -5.77
C ASP A 48 8.13 -5.97 -4.97
N PHE A 49 7.76 -7.24 -5.18
CA PHE A 49 8.47 -8.40 -4.63
C PHE A 49 9.81 -8.63 -5.35
N ASN A 50 9.79 -8.61 -6.69
CA ASN A 50 10.99 -8.75 -7.49
C ASN A 50 11.90 -7.53 -7.29
N ASP A 51 13.19 -7.78 -7.10
CA ASP A 51 14.21 -6.74 -6.92
C ASP A 51 13.90 -5.78 -5.74
N ALA A 52 13.20 -6.26 -4.71
CA ALA A 52 12.80 -5.45 -3.56
C ALA A 52 13.97 -4.77 -2.84
N GLU A 53 15.14 -5.40 -2.81
CA GLU A 53 16.36 -4.85 -2.22
C GLU A 53 16.93 -3.63 -2.98
N ASP A 54 16.64 -3.51 -4.27
CA ASP A 54 17.01 -2.35 -5.10
C ASP A 54 16.02 -1.21 -5.02
N ASN A 55 14.83 -1.46 -4.44
CA ASN A 55 13.84 -0.42 -4.22
C ASN A 55 14.34 0.60 -3.19
N PRO A 56 14.28 1.91 -3.46
CA PRO A 56 14.78 2.95 -2.55
C PRO A 56 14.09 2.96 -1.18
N LEU A 57 12.90 2.39 -1.03
CA LEU A 57 12.25 2.20 0.26
C LEU A 57 12.97 1.16 1.14
N LEU A 58 13.72 0.23 0.54
CA LEU A 58 14.47 -0.80 1.27
C LEU A 58 15.99 -0.67 1.13
N LYS A 59 16.47 -0.04 0.07
CA LYS A 59 17.90 0.14 -0.22
C LYS A 59 18.56 1.09 0.77
N GLN A 60 19.81 0.85 1.08
CA GLN A 60 20.60 1.80 1.86
C GLN A 60 20.78 3.12 1.10
N GLY A 61 20.45 4.25 1.74
CA GLY A 61 20.53 5.57 1.10
C GLY A 61 19.32 5.95 0.25
N GLY A 62 18.47 4.99 -0.13
CA GLY A 62 17.32 5.23 -1.03
C GLY A 62 16.31 6.23 -0.51
N VAL A 63 16.08 6.29 0.80
CA VAL A 63 15.25 7.33 1.44
C VAL A 63 15.74 8.74 1.08
N ASN A 64 17.05 8.97 1.07
CA ASN A 64 17.63 10.27 0.71
C ASN A 64 17.43 10.57 -0.78
N GLU A 65 17.44 9.54 -1.64
CA GLU A 65 17.15 9.70 -3.06
C GLU A 65 15.70 10.15 -3.27
N ILE A 66 14.73 9.52 -2.60
CA ILE A 66 13.31 9.93 -2.65
C ILE A 66 13.15 11.36 -2.13
N MET A 67 13.72 11.68 -0.97
CA MET A 67 13.65 13.02 -0.38
C MET A 67 14.24 14.10 -1.32
N ALA A 68 15.31 13.78 -2.03
CA ALA A 68 15.90 14.68 -3.03
C ALA A 68 14.93 14.96 -4.18
N MET A 69 14.20 13.95 -4.65
CA MET A 69 13.20 14.11 -5.70
C MET A 69 11.99 14.92 -5.22
N ILE A 70 11.47 14.65 -4.03
CA ILE A 70 10.40 15.45 -3.41
C ILE A 70 10.83 16.92 -3.31
N LYS A 71 12.03 17.19 -2.80
CA LYS A 71 12.55 18.56 -2.67
C LYS A 71 12.72 19.25 -4.03
N LYS A 72 13.17 18.53 -5.06
CA LYS A 72 13.41 19.06 -6.41
C LYS A 72 12.11 19.41 -7.13
N THR A 73 11.08 18.60 -6.97
CA THR A 73 9.85 18.69 -7.76
C THR A 73 8.68 19.32 -7.01
N GLY A 74 8.62 19.16 -5.71
CA GLY A 74 7.46 19.47 -4.88
C GLY A 74 6.35 18.43 -4.94
N VAL A 75 6.57 17.33 -5.67
CA VAL A 75 5.66 16.16 -5.70
C VAL A 75 5.99 15.28 -4.51
N ASP A 76 5.01 15.00 -3.66
CA ASP A 76 5.17 14.19 -2.46
C ASP A 76 5.11 12.69 -2.76
N VAL A 77 5.57 11.88 -1.80
CA VAL A 77 5.21 10.46 -1.67
C VAL A 77 4.38 10.34 -0.39
N LYS A 78 3.06 10.16 -0.54
CA LYS A 78 2.12 10.11 0.59
C LYS A 78 1.64 8.71 0.89
N THR A 79 1.58 7.87 -0.11
CA THR A 79 1.15 6.49 0.02
C THR A 79 2.19 5.55 -0.59
N VAL A 80 2.20 4.31 -0.13
CA VAL A 80 3.01 3.23 -0.66
C VAL A 80 2.11 2.02 -0.87
N CYS A 81 1.99 1.54 -2.11
CA CYS A 81 1.37 0.26 -2.40
C CYS A 81 2.43 -0.85 -2.26
N ALA A 82 2.25 -1.71 -1.27
CA ALA A 82 3.20 -2.77 -0.97
C ALA A 82 2.82 -4.08 -1.68
N ASP A 83 2.88 -4.07 -3.04
CA ASP A 83 2.61 -5.23 -3.91
C ASP A 83 3.51 -6.43 -3.56
N TYR A 84 4.60 -6.21 -2.85
CA TYR A 84 5.44 -7.24 -2.26
C TYR A 84 4.64 -8.32 -1.52
N PHE A 85 3.59 -7.91 -0.78
CA PHE A 85 2.81 -8.81 0.04
C PHE A 85 1.77 -9.61 -0.74
N MET A 86 1.62 -9.38 -2.05
CA MET A 86 0.86 -10.28 -2.90
C MET A 86 1.61 -11.59 -3.18
N GLU A 87 2.94 -11.51 -3.35
CA GLU A 87 3.80 -12.68 -3.61
C GLU A 87 4.33 -13.32 -2.31
N ALA A 88 4.59 -12.50 -1.30
CA ALA A 88 5.04 -12.94 0.02
C ALA A 88 4.07 -12.43 1.11
N PRO A 89 2.86 -13.00 1.20
CA PRO A 89 1.84 -12.50 2.11
C PRO A 89 2.22 -12.69 3.59
N LEU A 90 1.87 -11.70 4.41
CA LEU A 90 2.07 -11.77 5.86
C LEU A 90 1.40 -13.01 6.48
N HIS A 91 0.28 -13.45 5.92
CA HIS A 91 -0.49 -14.62 6.35
C HIS A 91 -0.07 -15.94 5.69
N SER A 92 1.11 -15.98 5.05
CA SER A 92 1.61 -17.21 4.43
C SER A 92 1.55 -18.39 5.40
N LYS A 93 1.22 -19.58 4.86
CA LYS A 93 1.33 -20.85 5.60
C LYS A 93 2.78 -21.24 5.82
N ASP A 94 3.68 -20.77 4.94
CA ASP A 94 5.12 -20.90 5.14
C ASP A 94 5.58 -19.85 6.16
N LEU A 95 5.99 -20.33 7.33
CA LEU A 95 6.43 -19.45 8.42
C LEU A 95 7.68 -18.64 8.07
N MET A 96 8.58 -19.17 7.22
CA MET A 96 9.77 -18.43 6.79
C MET A 96 9.38 -17.24 5.92
N VAL A 97 8.41 -17.41 5.04
CA VAL A 97 7.86 -16.31 4.22
C VAL A 97 7.19 -15.27 5.12
N ALA A 98 6.32 -15.70 6.04
CA ALA A 98 5.63 -14.78 6.95
C ALA A 98 6.60 -13.97 7.83
N GLU A 99 7.63 -14.60 8.38
CA GLU A 99 8.67 -13.94 9.20
C GLU A 99 9.51 -12.96 8.36
N GLN A 100 9.86 -13.32 7.13
CA GLN A 100 10.57 -12.41 6.23
C GLN A 100 9.70 -11.21 5.87
N SER A 101 8.44 -11.42 5.59
CA SER A 101 7.47 -10.36 5.29
C SER A 101 7.27 -9.41 6.47
N GLN A 102 7.28 -9.93 7.71
CA GLN A 102 7.29 -9.08 8.90
C GLN A 102 8.54 -8.16 8.96
N LYS A 103 9.71 -8.69 8.64
CA LYS A 103 10.94 -7.87 8.62
C LYS A 103 10.87 -6.79 7.55
N VAL A 104 10.34 -7.13 6.38
CA VAL A 104 10.18 -6.19 5.26
C VAL A 104 9.22 -5.07 5.63
N ILE A 105 8.02 -5.38 6.17
CA ILE A 105 7.07 -4.33 6.52
C ILE A 105 7.58 -3.41 7.63
N ILE A 106 8.28 -3.93 8.62
CA ILE A 106 8.88 -3.12 9.68
C ILE A 106 9.93 -2.15 9.10
N LYS A 107 10.77 -2.65 8.20
CA LYS A 107 11.78 -1.82 7.51
C LYS A 107 11.11 -0.76 6.64
N LEU A 108 10.09 -1.16 5.85
CA LEU A 108 9.30 -0.28 5.02
C LEU A 108 8.69 0.86 5.83
N LEU A 109 7.97 0.56 6.90
CA LEU A 109 7.33 1.56 7.77
C LEU A 109 8.33 2.58 8.35
N ASN A 110 9.48 2.10 8.84
CA ASN A 110 10.51 2.98 9.38
C ASN A 110 11.12 3.91 8.32
N ASN A 111 11.21 3.46 7.07
CA ASN A 111 11.72 4.28 5.98
C ASN A 111 10.64 5.21 5.41
N ALA A 112 9.41 4.72 5.26
CA ALA A 112 8.25 5.49 4.84
C ALA A 112 7.98 6.69 5.76
N ALA A 113 8.11 6.51 7.07
CA ALA A 113 7.99 7.60 8.05
C ALA A 113 8.96 8.77 7.78
N LYS A 114 10.20 8.47 7.36
CA LYS A 114 11.22 9.49 7.10
C LYS A 114 10.90 10.39 5.91
N ILE A 115 10.12 9.90 4.94
CA ILE A 115 9.72 10.64 3.74
C ILE A 115 8.32 11.25 3.85
N GLY A 116 7.63 11.05 4.97
CA GLY A 116 6.32 11.66 5.24
C GLY A 116 5.14 10.92 4.63
N VAL A 117 5.28 9.60 4.44
CA VAL A 117 4.18 8.69 4.06
C VAL A 117 3.16 8.64 5.18
N THR A 118 1.89 8.70 4.82
CA THR A 118 0.75 8.61 5.74
C THR A 118 0.09 7.24 5.72
N ASP A 119 0.12 6.56 4.57
CA ASP A 119 -0.57 5.29 4.36
C ASP A 119 0.33 4.28 3.64
N VAL A 120 0.36 3.05 4.15
CA VAL A 120 0.96 1.91 3.47
C VAL A 120 -0.17 0.94 3.15
N VAL A 121 -0.47 0.82 1.86
CA VAL A 121 -1.48 -0.10 1.34
C VAL A 121 -0.95 -1.52 1.38
N ILE A 122 -1.70 -2.41 2.01
CA ILE A 122 -1.43 -3.85 2.06
C ILE A 122 -2.46 -4.56 1.19
N PRO A 123 -2.11 -4.96 -0.03
CA PRO A 123 -3.04 -5.69 -0.88
C PRO A 123 -3.19 -7.14 -0.36
N CYS A 124 -4.43 -7.50 -0.08
CA CYS A 124 -4.88 -8.85 0.31
C CYS A 124 -5.95 -9.30 -0.68
N VAL A 125 -5.57 -9.39 -1.94
CA VAL A 125 -6.44 -9.70 -3.09
C VAL A 125 -5.79 -10.80 -3.94
N ASP A 126 -6.57 -11.40 -4.83
CA ASP A 126 -6.09 -12.43 -5.76
C ASP A 126 -5.33 -13.56 -5.02
N GLN A 127 -4.05 -13.81 -5.32
CA GLN A 127 -3.22 -14.86 -4.68
C GLN A 127 -2.93 -14.60 -3.19
N SER A 128 -3.09 -13.36 -2.74
CA SER A 128 -2.95 -12.98 -1.33
C SER A 128 -4.28 -12.72 -0.62
N SER A 129 -5.39 -13.19 -1.20
CA SER A 129 -6.72 -13.07 -0.61
C SER A 129 -6.78 -13.65 0.80
N LEU A 130 -7.59 -13.02 1.63
CA LEU A 130 -7.90 -13.48 2.99
C LEU A 130 -9.12 -14.42 3.02
N ASP A 131 -9.44 -15.04 1.89
CA ASP A 131 -10.54 -15.98 1.80
C ASP A 131 -10.29 -17.18 2.74
N GLY A 132 -11.32 -17.44 3.55
CA GLY A 132 -11.28 -18.48 4.60
C GLY A 132 -10.75 -17.98 5.95
N GLU A 133 -11.35 -18.54 7.03
CA GLU A 133 -11.07 -18.12 8.42
C GLU A 133 -9.60 -18.26 8.80
N ASP A 134 -8.94 -19.33 8.39
CA ASP A 134 -7.54 -19.56 8.71
C ASP A 134 -6.59 -18.49 8.15
N ALA A 135 -6.88 -17.94 6.97
CA ALA A 135 -6.05 -16.90 6.36
C ALA A 135 -6.19 -15.58 7.12
N ALA A 136 -7.43 -15.18 7.43
CA ALA A 136 -7.72 -14.00 8.21
C ALA A 136 -7.09 -14.05 9.61
N ASP A 137 -7.21 -15.19 10.28
CA ASP A 137 -6.62 -15.38 11.63
C ASP A 137 -5.09 -15.29 11.61
N ARG A 138 -4.43 -15.89 10.61
CA ARG A 138 -2.98 -15.75 10.45
C ARG A 138 -2.59 -14.31 10.16
N PHE A 139 -3.34 -13.62 9.32
CA PHE A 139 -3.10 -12.21 8.99
C PHE A 139 -3.20 -11.34 10.26
N VAL A 140 -4.26 -11.47 11.02
CA VAL A 140 -4.46 -10.75 12.28
C VAL A 140 -3.28 -11.01 13.23
N LYS A 141 -2.91 -12.27 13.45
CA LYS A 141 -1.78 -12.64 14.30
C LYS A 141 -0.48 -11.98 13.89
N GLN A 142 -0.20 -11.89 12.59
CA GLN A 142 1.02 -11.29 12.07
C GLN A 142 0.99 -9.76 12.11
N LEU A 143 -0.20 -9.15 11.97
CA LEU A 143 -0.33 -7.70 11.94
C LEU A 143 -0.32 -7.07 13.34
N LEU A 144 -0.88 -7.74 14.35
CA LEU A 144 -0.98 -7.21 15.73
C LEU A 144 0.35 -6.67 16.30
N PRO A 145 1.52 -7.33 16.17
CA PRO A 145 2.78 -6.79 16.66
C PRO A 145 3.23 -5.50 15.92
N ILE A 146 2.78 -5.32 14.68
CA ILE A 146 3.18 -4.22 13.80
C ILE A 146 2.40 -2.94 14.16
N ILE A 147 1.17 -3.07 14.66
CA ILE A 147 0.29 -1.94 15.00
C ILE A 147 0.97 -0.94 15.94
N LYS A 148 1.68 -1.40 16.97
CA LYS A 148 2.41 -0.51 17.88
C LYS A 148 3.48 0.33 17.17
N ILE A 149 4.05 -0.20 16.10
CA ILE A 149 5.02 0.52 15.26
C ILE A 149 4.31 1.58 14.44
N THR A 150 3.18 1.24 13.82
CA THR A 150 2.40 2.18 13.02
C THR A 150 1.84 3.33 13.85
N GLU A 151 1.37 3.06 15.06
CA GLU A 151 0.94 4.08 16.02
C GLU A 151 2.07 5.06 16.36
N LYS A 152 3.26 4.53 16.69
CA LYS A 152 4.44 5.34 16.99
C LYS A 152 4.89 6.20 15.80
N LEU A 153 4.82 5.65 14.59
CA LEU A 153 5.24 6.32 13.37
C LEU A 153 4.16 7.22 12.76
N ASN A 154 2.91 7.13 13.27
CA ASN A 154 1.74 7.84 12.76
C ASN A 154 1.44 7.51 11.28
N ILE A 155 1.59 6.23 10.90
CA ILE A 155 1.31 5.70 9.55
C ILE A 155 0.11 4.75 9.64
N ASN A 156 -0.78 4.83 8.68
CA ASN A 156 -1.88 3.89 8.53
C ASN A 156 -1.42 2.63 7.77
N LEU A 157 -1.94 1.49 8.17
CA LEU A 157 -1.96 0.28 7.35
C LEU A 157 -3.33 0.23 6.66
N SER A 158 -3.35 0.62 5.40
CA SER A 158 -4.56 0.68 4.59
C SER A 158 -4.77 -0.66 3.92
N LEU A 159 -5.75 -1.43 4.39
CA LEU A 159 -6.02 -2.76 3.86
C LEU A 159 -6.84 -2.64 2.57
N GLU A 160 -6.38 -3.29 1.52
CA GLU A 160 -7.15 -3.52 0.30
C GLU A 160 -7.49 -5.00 0.22
N THR A 161 -8.78 -5.34 0.18
CA THR A 161 -9.23 -6.75 0.21
C THR A 161 -10.29 -7.02 -0.86
N ASP A 162 -10.41 -8.28 -1.24
CA ASP A 162 -11.51 -8.82 -2.05
C ASP A 162 -12.66 -9.38 -1.19
N LEU A 163 -12.62 -9.14 0.11
CA LEU A 163 -13.68 -9.53 1.03
C LEU A 163 -14.93 -8.68 0.84
N ALA A 164 -16.10 -9.32 0.84
CA ALA A 164 -17.37 -8.60 0.91
C ALA A 164 -17.48 -7.73 2.19
N PRO A 165 -18.36 -6.70 2.21
CA PRO A 165 -18.42 -5.73 3.30
C PRO A 165 -18.49 -6.33 4.71
N LYS A 166 -19.35 -7.33 4.93
CA LYS A 166 -19.54 -7.94 6.26
C LYS A 166 -18.30 -8.71 6.76
N PRO A 167 -17.67 -9.63 5.98
CA PRO A 167 -16.37 -10.23 6.34
C PRO A 167 -15.27 -9.20 6.58
N PHE A 168 -15.20 -8.15 5.77
CA PHE A 168 -14.18 -7.12 5.94
C PHE A 168 -14.36 -6.35 7.25
N VAL A 169 -15.57 -5.95 7.60
CA VAL A 169 -15.86 -5.35 8.92
C VAL A 169 -15.49 -6.31 10.06
N LYS A 170 -15.76 -7.63 9.92
CA LYS A 170 -15.36 -8.63 10.92
C LYS A 170 -13.83 -8.66 11.07
N LEU A 171 -13.09 -8.60 9.98
CA LEU A 171 -11.63 -8.52 9.99
C LEU A 171 -11.15 -7.25 10.72
N LEU A 172 -11.67 -6.08 10.37
CA LEU A 172 -11.27 -4.79 10.95
C LEU A 172 -11.50 -4.73 12.46
N LYS A 173 -12.54 -5.38 12.97
CA LYS A 173 -12.85 -5.44 14.42
C LYS A 173 -11.81 -6.18 15.27
N ASN A 174 -10.90 -6.94 14.67
CA ASN A 174 -9.80 -7.58 15.40
C ASN A 174 -8.70 -6.59 15.81
N PHE A 175 -8.73 -5.36 15.28
CA PHE A 175 -7.70 -4.37 15.52
C PHE A 175 -8.25 -3.20 16.35
N ASP A 176 -7.79 -3.09 17.60
CA ASP A 176 -8.09 -1.95 18.47
C ASP A 176 -7.08 -0.81 18.17
N SER A 177 -7.15 -0.28 16.96
CA SER A 177 -6.28 0.81 16.52
C SER A 177 -6.89 1.61 15.38
N ASN A 178 -6.74 2.92 15.45
CA ASN A 178 -7.12 3.82 14.36
C ASN A 178 -6.09 3.84 13.21
N ARG A 179 -5.03 3.04 13.31
CA ARG A 179 -4.01 2.93 12.26
C ARG A 179 -4.24 1.75 11.30
N VAL A 180 -5.23 0.92 11.56
CA VAL A 180 -5.72 -0.04 10.58
C VAL A 180 -6.92 0.58 9.89
N THR A 181 -6.73 0.91 8.62
CA THR A 181 -7.68 1.65 7.79
C THR A 181 -7.98 0.87 6.51
N VAL A 182 -8.73 1.46 5.62
CA VAL A 182 -9.14 0.86 4.35
C VAL A 182 -8.57 1.67 3.19
N ASN A 183 -7.94 0.99 2.24
CA ASN A 183 -7.79 1.48 0.89
C ASN A 183 -9.02 1.03 0.08
N TYR A 184 -9.84 1.97 -0.35
CA TYR A 184 -11.02 1.69 -1.14
C TYR A 184 -10.69 1.74 -2.63
N ASP A 185 -10.48 0.58 -3.25
CA ASP A 185 -10.27 0.46 -4.69
C ASP A 185 -11.62 0.30 -5.40
N ILE A 186 -12.09 1.40 -5.98
CA ILE A 186 -13.40 1.45 -6.66
C ILE A 186 -13.47 0.45 -7.83
N GLY A 187 -12.37 0.28 -8.57
CA GLY A 187 -12.33 -0.64 -9.72
C GLY A 187 -12.39 -2.10 -9.29
N ASN A 188 -11.67 -2.48 -8.23
CA ASN A 188 -11.72 -3.82 -7.68
C ASN A 188 -13.11 -4.14 -7.12
N SER A 189 -13.69 -3.26 -6.33
CA SER A 189 -15.05 -3.37 -5.80
C SER A 189 -16.10 -3.57 -6.90
N ALA A 190 -16.06 -2.73 -7.92
CA ALA A 190 -16.99 -2.83 -9.05
C ALA A 190 -16.84 -4.15 -9.81
N ALA A 191 -15.61 -4.62 -10.01
CA ALA A 191 -15.33 -5.90 -10.68
C ALA A 191 -15.84 -7.12 -9.89
N LEU A 192 -15.86 -7.02 -8.56
CA LEU A 192 -16.42 -8.05 -7.66
C LEU A 192 -17.94 -7.96 -7.53
N GLY A 193 -18.56 -6.90 -8.07
CA GLY A 193 -19.99 -6.68 -8.04
C GLY A 193 -20.52 -6.21 -6.68
N PHE A 194 -19.68 -5.59 -5.86
CA PHE A 194 -20.11 -5.04 -4.58
C PHE A 194 -20.91 -3.74 -4.78
N ASP A 195 -21.88 -3.50 -3.91
CA ASP A 195 -22.65 -2.27 -3.90
C ASP A 195 -21.86 -1.19 -3.13
N PRO A 196 -21.49 -0.07 -3.78
CA PRO A 196 -20.70 0.99 -3.12
C PRO A 196 -21.43 1.63 -1.93
N ILE A 197 -22.76 1.61 -1.90
CA ILE A 197 -23.53 2.14 -0.75
C ILE A 197 -23.36 1.19 0.45
N GLU A 198 -23.48 -0.12 0.23
CA GLU A 198 -23.25 -1.11 1.31
C GLU A 198 -21.82 -1.04 1.83
N GLU A 199 -20.83 -0.85 0.97
CA GLU A 199 -19.43 -0.72 1.35
C GLU A 199 -19.17 0.54 2.19
N LEU A 200 -19.64 1.70 1.72
CA LEU A 200 -19.48 2.98 2.42
C LEU A 200 -20.24 3.00 3.76
N ASP A 201 -21.42 2.40 3.84
CA ASP A 201 -22.17 2.25 5.09
C ASP A 201 -21.46 1.31 6.07
N ALA A 202 -20.74 0.29 5.57
CA ALA A 202 -20.10 -0.71 6.40
C ALA A 202 -18.76 -0.24 6.99
N TYR A 203 -17.92 0.42 6.20
CA TYR A 203 -16.55 0.79 6.60
C TYR A 203 -16.07 2.15 6.07
N GLY A 204 -16.96 3.01 5.58
CA GLY A 204 -16.60 4.32 5.02
C GLY A 204 -15.84 5.22 5.99
N ASP A 205 -16.12 5.13 7.29
CA ASP A 205 -15.41 5.84 8.36
C ASP A 205 -13.96 5.38 8.57
N LYS A 206 -13.59 4.23 7.99
CA LYS A 206 -12.23 3.67 8.04
C LYS A 206 -11.41 3.95 6.78
N ILE A 207 -12.01 4.50 5.73
CA ILE A 207 -11.31 4.79 4.47
C ILE A 207 -10.30 5.91 4.69
N SER A 208 -9.04 5.66 4.42
CA SER A 208 -7.96 6.65 4.46
C SER A 208 -7.34 6.92 3.08
N ASP A 209 -7.50 6.00 2.16
CA ASP A 209 -7.02 6.09 0.78
C ASP A 209 -8.05 5.54 -0.21
N ILE A 210 -8.06 6.10 -1.43
CA ILE A 210 -9.00 5.70 -2.47
C ILE A 210 -8.24 5.53 -3.79
N HIS A 211 -8.36 4.34 -4.37
CA HIS A 211 -7.89 4.08 -5.73
C HIS A 211 -9.04 4.25 -6.74
N ILE A 212 -8.81 5.11 -7.72
CA ILE A 212 -9.74 5.32 -8.83
C ILE A 212 -9.09 4.75 -10.10
N LYS A 213 -9.68 3.70 -10.63
CA LYS A 213 -9.22 3.07 -11.86
C LYS A 213 -10.39 2.50 -12.66
N ASP A 214 -10.17 2.34 -13.95
CA ASP A 214 -11.01 1.54 -14.85
C ASP A 214 -10.45 0.11 -14.90
N ARG A 215 -11.35 -0.90 -14.92
CA ARG A 215 -10.96 -2.32 -14.88
C ARG A 215 -11.75 -3.14 -15.91
#